data_93ae64249c38a524933c11428dbab5f3
#
_entry.id   93ae64249c38a524933c11428dbab5f3
#
_cell.length_a   1.000
_cell.length_b   1.000
_cell.length_c   1.000
_cell.angle_alpha   90.00
_cell.angle_beta   90.00
_cell.angle_gamma   90.00
#
_symmetry.space_group_name_H-M   'P 1'
#
loop_
_entity.id
_entity.type
_entity.pdbx_description
1 polymer ?
#
loop_
_entity_poly.entity_id
_entity_poly.type
_entity_poly.pdbx_seq_one_letter_code
_entity_poly.pdbx_strand_id
1 'polypeptide(L)'
;MGLLNLPVIESSLRRVQREFEIINQQLGWQRDPMSDEVIANLLAGYAYVDVLVQRDIDVFAMGKHKHLLQLNNIVLCGVDPTRRAEFSGLIKATENRFYDEPGGGIEDVVEWHARHLDQSVWRRAAGLYVRALSKPQLFIEGNHRTGALLASYVLLRDGKPPFVLAVENAVAYFEPSTVLRDTSKLGPMSLFRLPGINRRFARFLQDQADPRYLLAPDALTIPVPSHRPFPDHRDCASPALNDHDVVAPIAPPLFEENPHVRQDP
;
A
#
# COMPACT_ATOMS: atom_id res chain seq x y z
N MET A 1 0.01 -16.76 -7.92
CA MET A 1 1.20 -17.02 -7.09
C MET A 1 1.81 -15.69 -6.71
N GLY A 2 2.30 -15.51 -5.46
CA GLY A 2 2.86 -14.25 -5.00
C GLY A 2 4.09 -13.81 -5.81
N LEU A 3 4.33 -12.51 -5.85
CA LEU A 3 5.53 -11.92 -6.45
C LEU A 3 6.55 -11.55 -5.37
N LEU A 4 6.07 -11.24 -4.15
CA LEU A 4 6.88 -10.76 -3.04
C LEU A 4 7.33 -11.89 -2.12
N ASN A 5 8.59 -11.84 -1.72
CA ASN A 5 9.17 -12.71 -0.69
C ASN A 5 8.90 -12.12 0.71
N LEU A 6 7.64 -12.29 1.18
CA LEU A 6 7.19 -11.74 2.47
C LEU A 6 8.06 -12.16 3.67
N PRO A 7 8.54 -13.43 3.79
CA PRO A 7 9.44 -13.82 4.86
C PRO A 7 10.75 -13.01 4.89
N VAL A 8 11.34 -12.71 3.74
CA VAL A 8 12.56 -11.90 3.65
C VAL A 8 12.27 -10.43 3.98
N ILE A 9 11.11 -9.92 3.56
CA ILE A 9 10.65 -8.57 3.93
C ILE A 9 10.46 -8.48 5.45
N GLU A 10 9.80 -9.47 6.07
CA GLU A 10 9.65 -9.52 7.54
C GLU A 10 10.99 -9.51 8.25
N SER A 11 11.93 -10.37 7.82
CA SER A 11 13.26 -10.44 8.41
C SER A 11 13.97 -9.09 8.38
N SER A 12 13.84 -8.33 7.28
CA SER A 12 14.41 -6.98 7.16
C SER A 12 13.77 -6.00 8.15
N LEU A 13 12.43 -5.97 8.21
CA LEU A 13 11.69 -5.08 9.13
C LEU A 13 11.99 -5.43 10.60
N ARG A 14 12.07 -6.72 10.95
CA ARG A 14 12.44 -7.18 12.30
C ARG A 14 13.86 -6.77 12.67
N ARG A 15 14.77 -6.76 11.72
CA ARG A 15 16.13 -6.29 11.95
C ARG A 15 16.15 -4.79 12.24
N VAL A 16 15.40 -3.98 11.47
CA VAL A 16 15.24 -2.54 11.75
C VAL A 16 14.65 -2.32 13.15
N GLN A 17 13.63 -3.10 13.55
CA GLN A 17 13.03 -3.02 14.88
C GLN A 17 14.06 -3.22 15.98
N ARG A 18 14.91 -4.27 15.88
CA ARG A 18 15.92 -4.56 16.88
C ARG A 18 17.01 -3.49 16.98
N GLU A 19 17.36 -2.89 15.85
CA GLU A 19 18.41 -1.88 15.76
C GLU A 19 17.87 -0.44 15.79
N PHE A 20 16.55 -0.28 16.05
CA PHE A 20 15.88 1.01 15.90
C PHE A 20 16.42 2.10 16.81
N GLU A 21 16.86 1.77 18.00
CA GLU A 21 17.44 2.74 18.93
C GLU A 21 18.74 3.34 18.36
N ILE A 22 19.61 2.49 17.79
CA ILE A 22 20.86 2.92 17.14
C ILE A 22 20.56 3.78 15.91
N ILE A 23 19.57 3.39 15.12
CA ILE A 23 19.13 4.16 13.95
C ILE A 23 18.61 5.53 14.42
N ASN A 24 17.77 5.55 15.45
CA ASN A 24 17.11 6.75 15.95
C ASN A 24 18.11 7.78 16.51
N GLN A 25 19.22 7.32 17.12
CA GLN A 25 20.31 8.19 17.58
C GLN A 25 21.02 8.93 16.42
N GLN A 26 20.94 8.41 15.21
CA GLN A 26 21.55 9.03 14.01
C GLN A 26 20.61 9.99 13.29
N LEU A 27 19.31 10.02 13.69
CA LEU A 27 18.32 10.89 13.09
C LEU A 27 18.30 12.26 13.74
N GLY A 28 18.14 13.31 12.94
CA GLY A 28 17.95 14.67 13.44
C GLY A 28 16.67 14.87 14.25
N TRP A 29 15.70 13.94 14.15
CA TRP A 29 14.43 13.91 14.89
C TRP A 29 14.11 12.50 15.33
N GLN A 30 13.89 12.32 16.62
CA GLN A 30 13.49 11.02 17.16
C GLN A 30 12.13 10.56 16.61
N ARG A 31 12.03 9.26 16.41
CA ARG A 31 10.82 8.60 15.93
C ARG A 31 10.38 7.53 16.90
N ASP A 32 9.10 7.22 16.88
CA ASP A 32 8.54 6.14 17.67
C ASP A 32 9.09 4.79 17.20
N PRO A 33 9.38 3.86 18.11
CA PRO A 33 9.85 2.53 17.80
C PRO A 33 8.85 1.78 16.91
N MET A 34 9.36 0.89 16.08
CA MET A 34 8.52 -0.03 15.32
C MET A 34 7.99 -1.12 16.25
N SER A 35 6.71 -1.05 16.63
CA SER A 35 6.05 -2.12 17.38
C SER A 35 5.80 -3.36 16.50
N ASP A 36 5.50 -4.49 17.13
CA ASP A 36 5.10 -5.71 16.42
C ASP A 36 3.85 -5.50 15.58
N GLU A 37 2.91 -4.69 16.06
CA GLU A 37 1.71 -4.30 15.32
C GLU A 37 2.06 -3.52 14.04
N VAL A 38 2.99 -2.57 14.12
CA VAL A 38 3.45 -1.81 12.95
C VAL A 38 4.07 -2.74 11.89
N ILE A 39 4.86 -3.73 12.33
CA ILE A 39 5.46 -4.71 11.40
C ILE A 39 4.37 -5.59 10.78
N ALA A 40 3.45 -6.11 11.58
CA ALA A 40 2.34 -6.93 11.07
C ALA A 40 1.48 -6.15 10.04
N ASN A 41 1.18 -4.89 10.33
CA ASN A 41 0.43 -4.02 9.42
C ASN A 41 1.20 -3.72 8.12
N LEU A 42 2.52 -3.51 8.19
CA LEU A 42 3.36 -3.33 7.01
C LEU A 42 3.40 -4.60 6.15
N LEU A 43 3.55 -5.78 6.77
CA LEU A 43 3.52 -7.06 6.04
C LEU A 43 2.17 -7.30 5.37
N ALA A 44 1.06 -7.01 6.06
CA ALA A 44 -0.27 -7.05 5.47
C ALA A 44 -0.41 -6.05 4.30
N GLY A 45 0.23 -4.87 4.42
CA GLY A 45 0.31 -3.88 3.34
C GLY A 45 1.07 -4.39 2.13
N TYR A 46 2.24 -5.03 2.31
CA TYR A 46 2.98 -5.67 1.21
C TYR A 46 2.19 -6.80 0.57
N ALA A 47 1.55 -7.66 1.37
CA ALA A 47 0.69 -8.72 0.85
C ALA A 47 -0.48 -8.15 0.02
N TYR A 48 -1.05 -7.04 0.44
CA TYR A 48 -2.11 -6.36 -0.31
C TYR A 48 -1.60 -5.77 -1.62
N VAL A 49 -0.42 -5.13 -1.61
CA VAL A 49 0.26 -4.65 -2.82
C VAL A 49 0.49 -5.79 -3.81
N ASP A 50 0.97 -6.94 -3.33
CA ASP A 50 1.18 -8.14 -4.13
C ASP A 50 -0.11 -8.60 -4.83
N VAL A 51 -1.22 -8.68 -4.08
CA VAL A 51 -2.55 -9.01 -4.63
C VAL A 51 -3.00 -8.00 -5.69
N LEU A 52 -2.80 -6.70 -5.47
CA LEU A 52 -3.19 -5.67 -6.43
C LEU A 52 -2.44 -5.84 -7.75
N VAL A 53 -1.14 -6.10 -7.70
CA VAL A 53 -0.32 -6.29 -8.91
C VAL A 53 -0.67 -7.60 -9.61
N GLN A 54 -0.84 -8.71 -8.90
CA GLN A 54 -1.24 -9.99 -9.48
C GLN A 54 -2.59 -9.94 -10.20
N ARG A 55 -3.52 -9.13 -9.68
CA ARG A 55 -4.86 -8.94 -10.27
C ARG A 55 -4.89 -7.83 -11.31
N ASP A 56 -3.76 -7.26 -11.66
CA ASP A 56 -3.62 -6.11 -12.58
C ASP A 56 -4.57 -4.95 -12.22
N ILE A 57 -4.77 -4.69 -10.93
CA ILE A 57 -5.60 -3.57 -10.46
C ILE A 57 -4.81 -2.28 -10.57
N ASP A 58 -5.22 -1.38 -11.45
CA ASP A 58 -4.67 -0.04 -11.52
C ASP A 58 -5.33 0.87 -10.47
N VAL A 59 -4.59 1.18 -9.39
CA VAL A 59 -5.10 1.99 -8.28
C VAL A 59 -5.34 3.46 -8.67
N PHE A 60 -4.80 3.91 -9.81
CA PHE A 60 -4.99 5.27 -10.33
C PHE A 60 -6.19 5.36 -11.28
N ALA A 61 -6.76 4.23 -11.71
CA ALA A 61 -7.95 4.22 -12.56
C ALA A 61 -9.20 4.66 -11.78
N MET A 62 -10.14 5.28 -12.50
CA MET A 62 -11.42 5.72 -11.93
C MET A 62 -12.13 4.56 -11.22
N GLY A 63 -12.64 4.82 -10.01
CA GLY A 63 -13.33 3.83 -9.18
C GLY A 63 -12.40 2.83 -8.47
N LYS A 64 -11.07 2.90 -8.70
CA LYS A 64 -10.07 2.03 -8.05
C LYS A 64 -9.29 2.73 -6.93
N HIS A 65 -9.43 4.03 -6.76
CA HIS A 65 -8.73 4.82 -5.74
C HIS A 65 -8.97 4.32 -4.30
N LYS A 66 -10.11 3.67 -4.05
CA LYS A 66 -10.43 3.03 -2.77
C LYS A 66 -9.36 2.02 -2.31
N HIS A 67 -8.57 1.47 -3.23
CA HIS A 67 -7.47 0.57 -2.88
C HIS A 67 -6.31 1.29 -2.20
N LEU A 68 -6.07 2.57 -2.53
CA LEU A 68 -5.07 3.40 -1.83
C LEU A 68 -5.54 3.73 -0.41
N LEU A 69 -6.83 4.06 -0.25
CA LEU A 69 -7.43 4.28 1.07
C LEU A 69 -7.39 2.99 1.91
N GLN A 70 -7.72 1.84 1.31
CA GLN A 70 -7.60 0.54 1.96
C GLN A 70 -6.17 0.23 2.39
N LEU A 71 -5.17 0.58 1.58
CA LEU A 71 -3.75 0.40 1.92
C LEU A 71 -3.37 1.24 3.16
N ASN A 72 -3.86 2.48 3.24
CA ASN A 72 -3.68 3.32 4.43
C ASN A 72 -4.37 2.73 5.66
N ASN A 73 -5.61 2.24 5.53
CA ASN A 73 -6.32 1.60 6.62
C ASN A 73 -5.57 0.36 7.15
N ILE A 74 -4.98 -0.46 6.26
CA ILE A 74 -4.13 -1.59 6.66
C ILE A 74 -2.91 -1.10 7.45
N VAL A 75 -2.28 -0.04 7.00
CA VAL A 75 -1.11 0.56 7.68
C VAL A 75 -1.45 1.08 9.08
N LEU A 76 -2.64 1.63 9.27
CA LEU A 76 -3.08 2.22 10.53
C LEU A 76 -3.55 1.19 11.55
N CYS A 77 -4.40 0.27 11.14
CA CYS A 77 -5.13 -0.62 12.06
C CYS A 77 -5.18 -2.09 11.60
N GLY A 78 -4.40 -2.45 10.56
CA GLY A 78 -4.34 -3.83 10.07
C GLY A 78 -5.60 -4.27 9.35
N VAL A 79 -5.85 -5.60 9.40
CA VAL A 79 -6.99 -6.23 8.74
C VAL A 79 -8.07 -6.71 9.72
N ASP A 80 -7.80 -6.65 11.03
CA ASP A 80 -8.72 -7.09 12.07
C ASP A 80 -9.96 -6.19 12.15
N PRO A 81 -11.20 -6.73 12.08
CA PRO A 81 -12.41 -5.95 12.11
C PRO A 81 -12.62 -5.17 13.43
N THR A 82 -12.20 -5.74 14.57
CA THR A 82 -12.32 -5.12 15.88
C THR A 82 -11.45 -3.86 15.97
N ARG A 83 -10.19 -3.97 15.55
CA ARG A 83 -9.28 -2.83 15.46
C ARG A 83 -9.80 -1.77 14.52
N ARG A 84 -10.36 -2.15 13.37
CA ARG A 84 -10.96 -1.21 12.42
C ARG A 84 -12.16 -0.47 13.00
N ALA A 85 -12.97 -1.12 13.84
CA ALA A 85 -14.06 -0.48 14.54
C ALA A 85 -13.56 0.58 15.54
N GLU A 86 -12.48 0.30 16.29
CA GLU A 86 -11.83 1.26 17.19
C GLU A 86 -11.32 2.50 16.43
N PHE A 87 -10.81 2.32 15.22
CA PHE A 87 -10.28 3.39 14.36
C PHE A 87 -11.33 4.02 13.43
N SER A 88 -12.61 3.66 13.56
CA SER A 88 -13.67 4.07 12.61
C SER A 88 -13.75 5.59 12.39
N GLY A 89 -13.60 6.38 13.44
CA GLY A 89 -13.59 7.84 13.35
C GLY A 89 -12.42 8.38 12.53
N LEU A 90 -11.21 7.86 12.75
CA LEU A 90 -10.02 8.23 11.98
C LEU A 90 -10.12 7.78 10.53
N ILE A 91 -10.62 6.56 10.27
CA ILE A 91 -10.87 6.03 8.93
C ILE A 91 -11.81 6.95 8.16
N LYS A 92 -12.94 7.34 8.78
CA LYS A 92 -13.92 8.23 8.14
C LYS A 92 -13.35 9.63 7.87
N ALA A 93 -12.64 10.20 8.84
CA ALA A 93 -11.99 11.50 8.66
C ALA A 93 -10.91 11.45 7.56
N THR A 94 -10.16 10.35 7.48
CA THR A 94 -9.16 10.13 6.44
C THR A 94 -9.81 9.97 5.07
N GLU A 95 -10.94 9.26 4.97
CA GLU A 95 -11.71 9.12 3.72
C GLU A 95 -12.20 10.47 3.20
N ASN A 96 -12.77 11.31 4.08
CA ASN A 96 -13.20 12.66 3.71
C ASN A 96 -12.02 13.48 3.19
N ARG A 97 -10.89 13.50 3.92
CA ARG A 97 -9.67 14.19 3.47
C ARG A 97 -9.16 13.66 2.14
N PHE A 98 -9.15 12.36 1.97
CA PHE A 98 -8.64 11.69 0.77
C PHE A 98 -9.42 12.10 -0.50
N TYR A 99 -10.73 12.28 -0.40
CA TYR A 99 -11.56 12.65 -1.55
C TYR A 99 -11.78 14.17 -1.67
N ASP A 100 -11.85 14.90 -0.56
CA ASP A 100 -12.37 16.26 -0.54
C ASP A 100 -11.28 17.34 -0.29
N GLU A 101 -10.02 16.97 0.02
CA GLU A 101 -8.96 17.95 0.34
C GLU A 101 -8.52 18.74 -0.92
N PRO A 102 -8.78 20.03 -0.99
CA PRO A 102 -8.41 20.86 -2.15
C PRO A 102 -6.89 20.87 -2.38
N GLY A 103 -6.46 20.48 -3.58
CA GLY A 103 -5.05 20.46 -3.99
C GLY A 103 -4.18 19.47 -3.23
N GLY A 104 -4.79 18.53 -2.49
CA GLY A 104 -4.06 17.59 -1.63
C GLY A 104 -4.56 16.17 -1.60
N GLY A 105 -5.80 15.93 -1.99
CA GLY A 105 -6.42 14.62 -2.00
C GLY A 105 -5.96 13.70 -3.12
N ILE A 106 -6.75 12.70 -3.41
CA ILE A 106 -6.43 11.70 -4.44
C ILE A 106 -6.33 12.30 -5.84
N GLU A 107 -7.09 13.34 -6.14
CA GLU A 107 -7.07 14.01 -7.43
C GLU A 107 -5.66 14.53 -7.77
N ASP A 108 -5.00 15.19 -6.81
CA ASP A 108 -3.62 15.67 -6.97
C ASP A 108 -2.63 14.55 -7.31
N VAL A 109 -2.78 13.40 -6.67
CA VAL A 109 -1.91 12.22 -6.88
C VAL A 109 -2.14 11.59 -8.26
N VAL A 110 -3.41 11.41 -8.64
CA VAL A 110 -3.81 10.84 -9.94
C VAL A 110 -3.37 11.74 -11.08
N GLU A 111 -3.64 13.04 -10.97
CA GLU A 111 -3.27 14.03 -11.97
C GLU A 111 -1.74 14.12 -12.12
N TRP A 112 -1.02 14.13 -11.00
CA TRP A 112 0.43 14.10 -11.04
C TRP A 112 0.96 12.84 -11.72
N HIS A 113 0.41 11.67 -11.37
CA HIS A 113 0.80 10.39 -11.96
C HIS A 113 0.58 10.39 -13.48
N ALA A 114 -0.60 10.82 -13.94
CA ALA A 114 -0.95 10.87 -15.36
C ALA A 114 -0.02 11.78 -16.17
N ARG A 115 0.42 12.90 -15.59
CA ARG A 115 1.34 13.85 -16.25
C ARG A 115 2.80 13.37 -16.31
N HIS A 116 3.16 12.28 -15.63
CA HIS A 116 4.54 11.83 -15.50
C HIS A 116 4.74 10.37 -15.94
N LEU A 117 3.85 9.85 -16.76
CA LEU A 117 3.93 8.47 -17.29
C LEU A 117 5.17 8.24 -18.17
N ASP A 118 5.70 9.29 -18.79
CA ASP A 118 6.92 9.31 -19.60
C ASP A 118 8.21 9.19 -18.78
N GLN A 119 8.15 9.41 -17.46
CA GLN A 119 9.32 9.31 -16.60
C GLN A 119 9.65 7.86 -16.24
N SER A 120 10.92 7.63 -15.85
CA SER A 120 11.33 6.32 -15.34
C SER A 120 10.48 5.92 -14.14
N VAL A 121 10.26 4.61 -13.97
CA VAL A 121 9.47 4.07 -12.85
C VAL A 121 9.99 4.56 -11.48
N TRP A 122 11.30 4.68 -11.32
CA TRP A 122 11.92 5.20 -10.10
C TRP A 122 11.48 6.63 -9.78
N ARG A 123 11.40 7.47 -10.82
CA ARG A 123 10.94 8.86 -10.67
C ARG A 123 9.44 8.93 -10.40
N ARG A 124 8.65 8.05 -11.02
CA ARG A 124 7.20 7.96 -10.76
C ARG A 124 6.94 7.49 -9.33
N ALA A 125 7.60 6.42 -8.89
CA ALA A 125 7.48 5.90 -7.53
C ALA A 125 7.89 6.95 -6.47
N ALA A 126 9.05 7.58 -6.67
CA ALA A 126 9.54 8.64 -5.79
C ALA A 126 8.60 9.85 -5.75
N GLY A 127 8.08 10.27 -6.91
CA GLY A 127 7.17 11.41 -7.00
C GLY A 127 5.85 11.17 -6.28
N LEU A 128 5.28 9.98 -6.38
CA LEU A 128 4.08 9.61 -5.65
C LEU A 128 4.29 9.60 -4.13
N TYR A 129 5.43 9.07 -3.66
CA TYR A 129 5.83 9.19 -2.27
C TYR A 129 5.92 10.64 -1.82
N VAL A 130 6.63 11.48 -2.59
CA VAL A 130 6.78 12.90 -2.31
C VAL A 130 5.43 13.62 -2.24
N ARG A 131 4.51 13.32 -3.17
CA ARG A 131 3.15 13.91 -3.19
C ARG A 131 2.31 13.47 -2.01
N ALA A 132 2.39 12.21 -1.61
CA ALA A 132 1.65 11.72 -0.45
C ALA A 132 2.08 12.41 0.86
N LEU A 133 3.37 12.74 0.99
CA LEU A 133 3.93 13.31 2.21
C LEU A 133 3.91 14.84 2.26
N SER A 134 3.93 15.54 1.12
CA SER A 134 3.95 17.02 1.08
C SER A 134 2.60 17.61 1.47
N LYS A 135 2.62 18.81 2.08
CA LYS A 135 1.38 19.49 2.53
C LYS A 135 0.58 20.05 1.34
N PRO A 136 -0.76 19.90 1.35
CA PRO A 136 -1.54 19.05 2.25
C PRO A 136 -1.26 17.57 2.00
N GLN A 137 -1.06 16.81 3.08
CA GLN A 137 -0.75 15.38 3.00
C GLN A 137 -1.97 14.58 2.52
N LEU A 138 -1.73 13.46 1.83
CA LEU A 138 -2.79 12.62 1.25
C LEU A 138 -3.71 12.03 2.32
N PHE A 139 -3.14 11.59 3.44
CA PHE A 139 -3.88 11.00 4.56
C PHE A 139 -3.68 11.83 5.83
N ILE A 140 -4.53 11.64 6.84
CA ILE A 140 -4.35 12.26 8.15
C ILE A 140 -3.11 11.68 8.83
N GLU A 141 -3.00 10.34 8.82
CA GLU A 141 -1.88 9.61 9.42
C GLU A 141 -1.38 8.50 8.48
N GLY A 142 -0.23 7.90 8.81
CA GLY A 142 0.33 6.79 8.08
C GLY A 142 0.96 7.14 6.73
N ASN A 143 1.09 8.41 6.37
CA ASN A 143 1.58 8.86 5.06
C ASN A 143 2.93 8.26 4.67
N HIS A 144 3.88 8.15 5.61
CA HIS A 144 5.19 7.56 5.35
C HIS A 144 5.10 6.09 4.94
N ARG A 145 4.43 5.29 5.76
CA ARG A 145 4.30 3.85 5.55
C ARG A 145 3.48 3.56 4.30
N THR A 146 2.35 4.25 4.14
CA THR A 146 1.50 4.09 2.95
C THR A 146 2.21 4.60 1.69
N GLY A 147 2.95 5.70 1.76
CA GLY A 147 3.74 6.22 0.65
C GLY A 147 4.83 5.26 0.19
N ALA A 148 5.51 4.57 1.12
CA ALA A 148 6.49 3.54 0.80
C ALA A 148 5.84 2.32 0.11
N LEU A 149 4.68 1.88 0.57
CA LEU A 149 3.91 0.81 -0.07
C LEU A 149 3.37 1.22 -1.44
N LEU A 150 2.94 2.47 -1.61
CA LEU A 150 2.53 3.02 -2.90
C LEU A 150 3.71 3.06 -3.89
N ALA A 151 4.88 3.51 -3.44
CA ALA A 151 6.10 3.46 -4.26
C ALA A 151 6.44 2.01 -4.65
N SER A 152 6.34 1.07 -3.71
CA SER A 152 6.56 -0.36 -3.95
C SER A 152 5.56 -0.95 -4.94
N TYR A 153 4.28 -0.55 -4.87
CA TYR A 153 3.27 -0.93 -5.85
C TYR A 153 3.66 -0.51 -7.28
N VAL A 154 4.09 0.75 -7.46
CA VAL A 154 4.49 1.26 -8.78
C VAL A 154 5.73 0.54 -9.31
N LEU A 155 6.71 0.29 -8.44
CA LEU A 155 7.92 -0.45 -8.80
C LEU A 155 7.58 -1.89 -9.20
N LEU A 156 6.76 -2.57 -8.42
CA LEU A 156 6.39 -3.97 -8.65
C LEU A 156 5.58 -4.15 -9.94
N ARG A 157 4.69 -3.22 -10.30
CA ARG A 157 3.98 -3.23 -11.59
C ARG A 157 4.92 -3.12 -12.80
N ASP A 158 6.08 -2.52 -12.63
CA ASP A 158 7.13 -2.38 -13.66
C ASP A 158 8.19 -3.49 -13.55
N GLY A 159 7.93 -4.54 -12.79
CA GLY A 159 8.84 -5.68 -12.60
C GLY A 159 10.09 -5.34 -11.79
N LYS A 160 10.08 -4.25 -11.01
CA LYS A 160 11.19 -3.87 -10.13
C LYS A 160 10.95 -4.36 -8.71
N PRO A 161 12.03 -4.61 -7.93
CA PRO A 161 11.90 -4.92 -6.51
C PRO A 161 11.17 -3.80 -5.75
N PRO A 162 10.37 -4.15 -4.72
CA PRO A 162 9.73 -3.16 -3.85
C PRO A 162 10.79 -2.40 -3.04
N PHE A 163 10.46 -1.20 -2.58
CA PHE A 163 11.22 -0.56 -1.53
C PHE A 163 10.90 -1.23 -0.18
N VAL A 164 11.90 -1.72 0.51
CA VAL A 164 11.78 -2.30 1.86
C VAL A 164 12.75 -1.59 2.79
N LEU A 165 12.23 -1.17 3.95
CA LEU A 165 13.06 -0.58 5.00
C LEU A 165 14.03 -1.62 5.54
N ALA A 166 15.30 -1.26 5.57
CA ALA A 166 16.42 -2.04 6.08
C ALA A 166 17.32 -1.16 6.96
N VAL A 167 18.13 -1.75 7.81
CA VAL A 167 19.03 -1.00 8.70
C VAL A 167 19.94 -0.07 7.89
N GLU A 168 20.44 -0.58 6.77
CA GLU A 168 21.40 0.10 5.89
C GLU A 168 20.81 1.34 5.19
N ASN A 169 19.46 1.40 5.04
CA ASN A 169 18.79 2.48 4.33
C ASN A 169 17.91 3.37 5.24
N ALA A 170 17.75 2.99 6.50
CA ALA A 170 16.78 3.63 7.40
C ALA A 170 17.05 5.11 7.60
N VAL A 171 18.30 5.51 7.88
CA VAL A 171 18.66 6.91 8.08
C VAL A 171 18.39 7.73 6.81
N ALA A 172 18.85 7.26 5.65
CA ALA A 172 18.65 7.93 4.37
C ALA A 172 17.16 8.01 3.96
N TYR A 173 16.32 7.08 4.43
CA TYR A 173 14.89 7.10 4.23
C TYR A 173 14.16 8.09 5.15
N PHE A 174 14.54 8.13 6.43
CA PHE A 174 13.85 8.96 7.42
C PHE A 174 14.21 10.44 7.36
N GLU A 175 15.46 10.81 7.06
CA GLU A 175 15.90 12.21 7.03
C GLU A 175 15.13 13.08 6.03
N PRO A 176 14.98 12.72 4.75
CA PRO A 176 14.28 13.55 3.78
C PRO A 176 12.80 13.73 4.09
N SER A 177 12.23 12.79 4.83
CA SER A 177 10.80 12.76 5.13
C SER A 177 10.35 13.89 6.02
N THR A 178 11.20 14.36 6.93
CA THR A 178 10.92 15.53 7.79
C THR A 178 10.81 16.79 6.94
N VAL A 179 11.74 16.98 5.98
CA VAL A 179 11.71 18.10 5.04
C VAL A 179 10.46 18.05 4.17
N LEU A 180 10.06 16.87 3.70
CA LEU A 180 8.86 16.67 2.88
C LEU A 180 7.59 17.02 3.63
N ARG A 181 7.46 16.57 4.88
CA ARG A 181 6.30 16.87 5.71
C ARG A 181 6.05 18.37 5.87
N ASP A 182 7.11 19.18 5.88
CA ASP A 182 7.04 20.64 6.03
C ASP A 182 7.03 21.39 4.71
N THR A 183 7.18 20.70 3.57
CA THR A 183 7.13 21.29 2.25
C THR A 183 5.70 21.33 1.72
N SER A 184 5.22 22.55 1.37
CA SER A 184 3.93 22.69 0.68
C SER A 184 4.08 22.34 -0.80
N LYS A 185 3.10 21.61 -1.36
CA LYS A 185 3.00 21.33 -2.80
C LYS A 185 2.21 22.38 -3.59
N LEU A 186 1.59 23.33 -2.89
CA LEU A 186 0.73 24.37 -3.48
C LEU A 186 1.45 25.72 -3.68
N GLY A 187 2.64 25.91 -3.13
CA GLY A 187 3.34 27.17 -3.19
C GLY A 187 4.31 27.27 -4.39
N PRO A 188 4.69 28.47 -4.82
CA PRO A 188 5.63 28.66 -5.95
C PRO A 188 6.99 28.00 -5.70
N MET A 189 7.43 27.90 -4.45
CA MET A 189 8.66 27.21 -4.06
C MET A 189 8.61 25.70 -4.31
N SER A 190 7.42 25.11 -4.40
CA SER A 190 7.25 23.68 -4.70
C SER A 190 7.78 23.32 -6.08
N LEU A 191 7.62 24.22 -7.06
CA LEU A 191 8.08 24.03 -8.44
C LEU A 191 9.61 23.84 -8.53
N PHE A 192 10.35 24.41 -7.58
CA PHE A 192 11.82 24.31 -7.55
C PHE A 192 12.32 23.22 -6.60
N ARG A 193 11.69 23.05 -5.43
CA ARG A 193 12.15 22.12 -4.39
C ARG A 193 11.75 20.68 -4.66
N LEU A 194 10.47 20.42 -4.97
CA LEU A 194 9.97 19.07 -5.13
C LEU A 194 10.67 18.26 -6.24
N PRO A 195 10.98 18.82 -7.44
CA PRO A 195 11.71 18.08 -8.46
C PRO A 195 13.12 17.65 -8.01
N GLY A 196 13.79 18.47 -7.21
CA GLY A 196 15.11 18.14 -6.64
C GLY A 196 15.03 16.99 -5.63
N ILE A 197 14.03 17.05 -4.74
CA ILE A 197 13.77 15.98 -3.75
C ILE A 197 13.38 14.70 -4.48
N ASN A 198 12.46 14.76 -5.46
CA ASN A 198 12.04 13.61 -6.26
C ASN A 198 13.25 12.94 -6.94
N ARG A 199 14.14 13.70 -7.56
CA ARG A 199 15.33 13.14 -8.21
C ARG A 199 16.24 12.40 -7.22
N ARG A 200 16.47 12.97 -6.04
CA ARG A 200 17.31 12.33 -5.00
C ARG A 200 16.65 11.07 -4.48
N PHE A 201 15.36 11.13 -4.17
CA PHE A 201 14.63 9.97 -3.67
C PHE A 201 14.49 8.87 -4.73
N ALA A 202 14.35 9.22 -6.01
CA ALA A 202 14.35 8.25 -7.11
C ALA A 202 15.66 7.48 -7.22
N ARG A 203 16.81 8.18 -7.08
CA ARG A 203 18.13 7.53 -7.02
C ARG A 203 18.23 6.61 -5.79
N PHE A 204 17.83 7.12 -4.63
CA PHE A 204 17.79 6.33 -3.41
C PHE A 204 16.98 5.03 -3.60
N LEU A 205 15.76 5.08 -4.15
CA LEU A 205 14.96 3.88 -4.44
C LEU A 205 15.67 2.92 -5.39
N GLN A 206 16.33 3.45 -6.41
CA GLN A 206 17.08 2.67 -7.40
C GLN A 206 18.31 2.00 -6.77
N ASP A 207 19.05 2.72 -5.96
CA ASP A 207 20.28 2.22 -5.30
C ASP A 207 19.96 1.19 -4.21
N GLN A 208 18.74 1.27 -3.63
CA GLN A 208 18.25 0.34 -2.61
C GLN A 208 17.43 -0.83 -3.18
N ALA A 209 17.31 -0.94 -4.50
CA ALA A 209 16.58 -2.02 -5.14
C ALA A 209 17.25 -3.37 -4.89
N ASP A 210 16.56 -4.28 -4.21
CA ASP A 210 17.10 -5.58 -3.83
C ASP A 210 16.21 -6.72 -4.33
N PRO A 211 16.70 -7.53 -5.29
CA PRO A 211 15.94 -8.63 -5.88
C PRO A 211 15.53 -9.72 -4.87
N ARG A 212 16.20 -9.84 -3.72
CA ARG A 212 15.83 -10.84 -2.69
C ARG A 212 14.43 -10.66 -2.13
N TYR A 213 13.82 -9.48 -2.29
CA TYR A 213 12.43 -9.21 -1.89
C TYR A 213 11.40 -9.71 -2.90
N LEU A 214 11.84 -10.22 -4.06
CA LEU A 214 11.02 -10.92 -5.03
C LEU A 214 11.15 -12.42 -4.84
N LEU A 215 10.09 -13.18 -5.15
CA LEU A 215 10.20 -14.61 -5.31
C LEU A 215 11.00 -14.94 -6.59
N ALA A 216 11.91 -15.89 -6.49
CA ALA A 216 12.67 -16.34 -7.66
C ALA A 216 11.73 -16.91 -8.73
N PRO A 217 11.97 -16.65 -10.03
CA PRO A 217 11.18 -17.20 -11.13
C PRO A 217 11.05 -18.73 -11.09
N ASP A 218 12.08 -19.43 -10.64
CA ASP A 218 12.13 -20.89 -10.54
C ASP A 218 11.22 -21.46 -9.45
N ALA A 219 10.86 -20.66 -8.43
CA ALA A 219 9.86 -21.03 -7.44
C ALA A 219 8.43 -21.03 -8.03
N LEU A 220 8.27 -20.50 -9.24
CA LEU A 220 7.00 -20.43 -9.96
C LEU A 220 6.74 -21.69 -10.84
N THR A 221 7.74 -22.54 -11.01
CA THR A 221 7.62 -23.76 -11.81
C THR A 221 7.39 -24.96 -10.87
N ILE A 222 6.13 -25.17 -10.47
CA ILE A 222 5.72 -26.52 -10.02
C ILE A 222 5.74 -27.38 -11.27
N PRO A 223 6.51 -28.49 -11.33
CA PRO A 223 6.42 -29.40 -12.47
C PRO A 223 4.98 -29.90 -12.54
N VAL A 224 4.30 -29.57 -13.63
CA VAL A 224 3.02 -30.18 -13.98
C VAL A 224 3.29 -31.69 -14.03
N PRO A 225 2.67 -32.53 -13.18
CA PRO A 225 2.84 -33.97 -13.28
C PRO A 225 2.44 -34.37 -14.70
N SER A 226 3.35 -35.04 -15.41
CA SER A 226 3.12 -35.55 -16.75
C SER A 226 1.83 -36.35 -16.74
N HIS A 227 0.80 -35.86 -17.42
CA HIS A 227 -0.43 -36.58 -17.61
C HIS A 227 -0.12 -37.92 -18.24
N ARG A 228 -0.31 -39.01 -17.48
CA ARG A 228 -0.51 -40.30 -18.08
C ARG A 228 -1.78 -40.20 -18.92
N PRO A 229 -1.79 -40.67 -20.17
CA PRO A 229 -3.00 -40.70 -20.96
C PRO A 229 -4.03 -41.58 -20.25
N PHE A 230 -5.21 -41.01 -19.99
CA PHE A 230 -6.36 -41.78 -19.50
C PHE A 230 -6.75 -42.80 -20.55
N PRO A 231 -7.10 -44.04 -20.16
CA PRO A 231 -7.66 -45.02 -21.05
C PRO A 231 -9.03 -44.54 -21.55
N ASP A 232 -9.21 -44.72 -22.87
CA ASP A 232 -10.41 -44.38 -23.62
C ASP A 232 -11.60 -45.19 -23.10
N HIS A 233 -12.51 -44.60 -22.34
CA HIS A 233 -13.79 -45.20 -21.98
C HIS A 233 -14.89 -44.49 -22.79
N ARG A 234 -15.24 -45.12 -23.92
CA ARG A 234 -16.56 -44.98 -24.51
C ARG A 234 -17.53 -45.72 -23.64
N ASP A 235 -18.71 -45.15 -23.47
CA ASP A 235 -19.92 -45.63 -22.79
C ASP A 235 -20.04 -45.25 -21.30
N CYS A 236 -20.77 -44.15 -21.10
CA CYS A 236 -21.87 -44.14 -20.11
C CYS A 236 -22.75 -42.88 -20.32
N ALA A 237 -24.03 -43.15 -20.40
CA ALA A 237 -25.12 -42.22 -20.66
C ALA A 237 -25.23 -41.10 -19.62
N SER A 238 -25.63 -39.90 -20.09
CA SER A 238 -26.00 -38.73 -19.26
C SER A 238 -27.26 -38.98 -18.45
N PRO A 239 -27.32 -38.59 -17.18
CA PRO A 239 -28.57 -38.22 -16.52
C PRO A 239 -28.79 -36.70 -16.58
N ALA A 240 -30.04 -36.33 -16.82
CA ALA A 240 -30.53 -34.97 -16.92
C ALA A 240 -30.32 -34.18 -15.64
N LEU A 241 -29.85 -32.92 -15.78
CA LEU A 241 -29.83 -31.92 -14.73
C LEU A 241 -31.22 -31.32 -14.56
N ASN A 242 -31.79 -31.44 -13.36
CA ASN A 242 -32.96 -30.70 -12.92
C ASN A 242 -32.56 -29.28 -12.53
N ASP A 243 -33.13 -28.31 -13.23
CA ASP A 243 -33.24 -26.92 -12.84
C ASP A 243 -34.17 -26.81 -11.63
N HIS A 244 -33.67 -26.53 -10.45
CA HIS A 244 -34.35 -25.85 -9.33
C HIS A 244 -33.42 -25.76 -8.12
N ASP A 245 -32.63 -24.70 -8.04
CA ASP A 245 -32.21 -24.10 -6.76
C ASP A 245 -31.99 -22.60 -6.95
N VAL A 246 -33.09 -21.87 -6.81
CA VAL A 246 -33.11 -20.41 -6.73
C VAL A 246 -32.73 -20.06 -5.29
N VAL A 247 -31.53 -19.55 -5.09
CA VAL A 247 -31.09 -18.95 -3.81
C VAL A 247 -31.72 -17.56 -3.69
N ALA A 248 -32.55 -17.38 -2.67
CA ALA A 248 -33.19 -16.11 -2.32
C ALA A 248 -32.17 -15.04 -1.87
N PRO A 249 -32.41 -13.75 -2.15
CA PRO A 249 -31.53 -12.66 -1.71
C PRO A 249 -31.68 -12.39 -0.21
N ILE A 250 -30.54 -12.31 0.49
CA ILE A 250 -30.44 -11.92 1.90
C ILE A 250 -30.76 -10.42 2.01
N ALA A 251 -31.82 -10.08 2.75
CA ALA A 251 -32.19 -8.71 3.06
C ALA A 251 -31.17 -8.05 4.03
N PRO A 252 -30.91 -6.73 3.90
CA PRO A 252 -30.03 -6.02 4.83
C PRO A 252 -30.72 -5.82 6.20
N PRO A 253 -29.96 -5.77 7.31
CA PRO A 253 -30.52 -5.54 8.64
C PRO A 253 -31.07 -4.12 8.76
N LEU A 254 -32.27 -4.01 9.32
CA LEU A 254 -32.94 -2.76 9.70
C LEU A 254 -32.16 -2.11 10.86
N PHE A 255 -31.79 -0.84 10.69
CA PHE A 255 -31.30 0.00 11.77
C PHE A 255 -32.49 0.40 12.65
N GLU A 256 -32.50 -0.06 13.90
CA GLU A 256 -33.37 0.50 14.94
C GLU A 256 -32.80 1.87 15.39
N GLU A 257 -33.59 2.91 15.19
CA GLU A 257 -33.36 4.24 15.76
C GLU A 257 -33.51 4.18 17.29
N ASN A 258 -32.49 4.58 18.01
CA ASN A 258 -32.52 4.71 19.46
C ASN A 258 -32.87 6.16 19.85
N PRO A 259 -34.08 6.46 20.40
CA PRO A 259 -34.49 7.81 20.73
C PRO A 259 -34.21 8.14 22.19
N HIS A 260 -32.99 8.47 22.58
CA HIS A 260 -32.69 9.15 23.85
C HIS A 260 -31.33 9.86 23.82
N VAL A 261 -31.30 11.06 23.25
CA VAL A 261 -30.32 12.07 23.70
C VAL A 261 -31.12 13.25 24.26
N ARG A 262 -31.15 13.35 25.60
CA ARG A 262 -31.65 14.52 26.31
C ARG A 262 -30.73 15.71 26.04
N GLN A 263 -31.32 16.79 25.60
CA GLN A 263 -30.77 18.14 25.73
C GLN A 263 -31.02 18.60 27.16
N ASP A 264 -30.01 19.10 27.84
CA ASP A 264 -30.13 19.97 28.98
C ASP A 264 -29.11 21.14 28.83
N PRO A 265 -29.39 22.32 29.44
CA PRO A 265 -29.37 23.67 28.88
C PRO A 265 -28.01 24.35 28.80
#